data_13008aa62ee8158afdbd22f9503350c1
#
_entry.id   13008aa62ee8158afdbd22f9503350c1
#
_cell.length_a   1.000
_cell.length_b   1.000
_cell.length_c   1.000
_cell.angle_alpha   90.00
_cell.angle_beta   90.00
_cell.angle_gamma   90.00
#
_symmetry.space_group_name_H-M   'P 1'
#
loop_
_entity.id
_entity.type
_entity.pdbx_description
1 polymer ?
#
loop_
_entity_poly.entity_id
_entity_poly.type
_entity_poly.pdbx_seq_one_letter_code
_entity_poly.pdbx_strand_id
1 'polypeptide(L)'
;SFSEEIRNDLASDAYLYGRGVCDMKGGGSIQMALLRRYSELVRRSPEALPGNLIVLAVPDEENLSAGMRAAVTLLAELKAQYGFTYQLMINSEPHQRKDPETGVFSMGSVGKLMPFFYIRGYLAHVGKVFEGFNPMNLLSAIVQKTEVNMDLSDIVGNEAAPPPTWLFCRDRKIKYDVSMPLSAAGCLSVLT
;
A
#
# COMPACT_ATOMS: atom_id res chain seq x y z
N SER A 1 19.79 6.83 -17.08
CA SER A 1 20.57 7.97 -16.58
C SER A 1 19.65 8.89 -15.80
N PHE A 2 20.11 9.43 -14.68
CA PHE A 2 19.36 10.42 -13.93
C PHE A 2 19.17 11.72 -14.73
N SER A 3 18.05 12.40 -14.50
CA SER A 3 17.81 13.75 -15.03
C SER A 3 18.90 14.73 -14.55
N GLU A 4 19.04 15.85 -15.22
CA GLU A 4 20.00 16.89 -14.80
C GLU A 4 19.63 17.46 -13.43
N GLU A 5 18.36 17.63 -13.14
CA GLU A 5 17.83 18.07 -11.86
C GLU A 5 18.31 17.13 -10.71
N ILE A 6 18.11 15.81 -10.86
CA ILE A 6 18.55 14.84 -9.85
C ILE A 6 20.08 14.89 -9.65
N ARG A 7 20.85 15.09 -10.71
CA ARG A 7 22.32 15.21 -10.59
C ARG A 7 22.72 16.47 -9.82
N ASN A 8 22.05 17.59 -10.08
CA ASN A 8 22.27 18.85 -9.37
C ASN A 8 21.90 18.71 -7.89
N ASP A 9 20.79 18.07 -7.58
CA ASP A 9 20.35 17.81 -6.22
C ASP A 9 21.33 16.91 -5.46
N LEU A 10 21.83 15.86 -6.11
CA LEU A 10 22.85 14.98 -5.54
C LEU A 10 24.17 15.71 -5.25
N ALA A 11 24.53 16.69 -6.07
CA ALA A 11 25.75 17.49 -5.91
C ALA A 11 25.62 18.62 -4.89
N SER A 12 24.39 18.99 -4.51
CA SER A 12 24.13 20.16 -3.66
C SER A 12 24.28 19.93 -2.17
N ASP A 13 24.38 18.67 -1.70
CA ASP A 13 24.30 18.26 -0.29
C ASP A 13 23.01 18.72 0.44
N ALA A 14 22.03 19.24 -0.29
CA ALA A 14 20.76 19.71 0.28
C ALA A 14 19.75 18.58 0.46
N TYR A 15 19.99 17.43 -0.15
CA TYR A 15 19.06 16.30 -0.15
C TYR A 15 19.73 15.02 0.33
N LEU A 16 18.95 14.18 1.02
CA LEU A 16 19.34 12.82 1.40
C LEU A 16 18.65 11.81 0.48
N TYR A 17 19.45 10.98 -0.15
CA TYR A 17 18.97 9.92 -1.03
C TYR A 17 19.20 8.54 -0.41
N GLY A 18 18.21 7.68 -0.48
CA GLY A 18 18.32 6.30 -0.01
C GLY A 18 16.97 5.62 0.16
N ARG A 19 16.99 4.31 0.29
CA ARG A 19 15.77 3.53 0.55
C ARG A 19 15.14 3.97 1.88
N GLY A 20 13.83 4.27 1.84
CA GLY A 20 13.05 4.64 3.01
C GLY A 20 13.29 6.07 3.52
N VAL A 21 14.09 6.91 2.82
CA VAL A 21 14.32 8.30 3.25
C VAL A 21 13.05 9.13 3.10
N CYS A 22 12.43 9.10 1.92
CA CYS A 22 11.17 9.78 1.67
C CYS A 22 10.01 9.00 2.32
N ASP A 23 9.93 7.73 2.01
CA ASP A 23 8.88 6.82 2.44
C ASP A 23 9.46 5.81 3.47
N MET A 24 9.15 6.02 4.84
CA MET A 24 8.66 7.32 5.31
C MET A 24 9.50 7.86 6.48
N LYS A 25 10.84 7.72 6.44
CA LYS A 25 11.70 8.25 7.52
C LYS A 25 11.64 9.77 7.63
N GLY A 26 11.35 10.47 6.52
CA GLY A 26 11.09 11.92 6.55
C GLY A 26 9.93 12.26 7.47
N GLY A 27 8.77 11.63 7.26
CA GLY A 27 7.60 11.79 8.11
C GLY A 27 7.84 11.37 9.55
N GLY A 28 8.49 10.22 9.76
CA GLY A 28 8.89 9.73 11.08
C GLY A 28 9.79 10.72 11.84
N SER A 29 10.72 11.36 11.16
CA SER A 29 11.59 12.39 11.76
C SER A 29 10.81 13.61 12.23
N ILE A 30 9.81 14.04 11.48
CA ILE A 30 8.89 15.13 11.88
C ILE A 30 8.11 14.73 13.12
N GLN A 31 7.57 13.52 13.18
CA GLN A 31 6.84 13.00 14.33
C GLN A 31 7.73 12.97 15.60
N MET A 32 8.97 12.51 15.46
CA MET A 32 9.93 12.52 16.57
C MET A 32 10.28 13.94 17.06
N ALA A 33 10.46 14.89 16.15
CA ALA A 33 10.71 16.29 16.49
C ALA A 33 9.51 16.89 17.23
N LEU A 34 8.29 16.60 16.80
CA LEU A 34 7.07 17.03 17.47
C LEU A 34 6.93 16.39 18.86
N LEU A 35 7.19 15.09 18.98
CA LEU A 35 7.18 14.40 20.28
C LEU A 35 8.14 15.07 21.26
N ARG A 36 9.36 15.36 20.82
CA ARG A 36 10.34 16.08 21.63
C ARG A 36 9.83 17.46 22.06
N ARG A 37 9.32 18.24 21.11
CA ARG A 37 8.77 19.58 21.39
C ARG A 37 7.65 19.55 22.42
N TYR A 38 6.69 18.64 22.25
CA TYR A 38 5.58 18.51 23.20
C TYR A 38 6.03 17.96 24.56
N SER A 39 7.00 17.05 24.59
CA SER A 39 7.59 16.58 25.85
C SER A 39 8.28 17.71 26.62
N GLU A 40 8.97 18.61 25.95
CA GLU A 40 9.58 19.79 26.55
C GLU A 40 8.52 20.79 27.05
N LEU A 41 7.44 20.96 26.29
CA LEU A 41 6.32 21.82 26.68
C LEU A 41 5.64 21.32 27.97
N VAL A 42 5.27 20.05 28.01
CA VAL A 42 4.60 19.41 29.16
C VAL A 42 5.48 19.41 30.41
N ARG A 43 6.82 19.30 30.26
CA ARG A 43 7.73 19.45 31.42
C ARG A 43 7.70 20.83 32.04
N ARG A 44 7.41 21.87 31.26
CA ARG A 44 7.31 23.27 31.74
C ARG A 44 5.90 23.63 32.23
N SER A 45 4.91 23.06 31.56
CA SER A 45 3.49 23.32 31.82
C SER A 45 2.72 22.00 31.59
N PRO A 46 2.51 21.20 32.65
CA PRO A 46 1.85 19.91 32.56
C PRO A 46 0.47 19.94 31.90
N GLU A 47 -0.25 21.07 32.07
CA GLU A 47 -1.59 21.30 31.53
C GLU A 47 -1.59 21.81 30.07
N ALA A 48 -0.43 22.05 29.47
CA ALA A 48 -0.34 22.64 28.13
C ALA A 48 -0.77 21.64 27.00
N LEU A 49 -0.84 20.35 27.30
CA LEU A 49 -1.35 19.34 26.40
C LEU A 49 -2.64 18.74 26.98
N PRO A 50 -3.80 18.95 26.35
CA PRO A 50 -5.09 18.49 26.88
C PRO A 50 -5.34 16.99 26.71
N GLY A 51 -4.34 16.23 26.36
CA GLY A 51 -4.42 14.78 26.11
C GLY A 51 -3.06 14.13 26.07
N ASN A 52 -3.04 12.91 25.55
CA ASN A 52 -1.82 12.12 25.40
C ASN A 52 -1.38 12.10 23.93
N LEU A 53 -0.08 12.08 23.73
CA LEU A 53 0.53 11.92 22.41
C LEU A 53 1.29 10.58 22.38
N ILE A 54 0.92 9.74 21.44
CA ILE A 54 1.57 8.46 21.20
C ILE A 54 2.22 8.51 19.81
N VAL A 55 3.50 8.21 19.71
CA VAL A 55 4.18 7.98 18.44
C VAL A 55 4.38 6.47 18.29
N LEU A 56 3.88 5.95 17.21
CA LEU A 56 3.94 4.53 16.87
C LEU A 56 4.78 4.34 15.61
N ALA A 57 5.89 3.64 15.72
CA ALA A 57 6.73 3.28 14.59
C ALA A 57 6.70 1.76 14.41
N VAL A 58 6.28 1.31 13.25
CA VAL A 58 6.09 -0.11 12.95
C VAL A 58 6.80 -0.50 11.65
N PRO A 59 7.30 -1.75 11.54
CA PRO A 59 7.88 -2.26 10.30
C PRO A 59 6.84 -2.85 9.36
N ASP A 60 7.30 -3.19 8.15
CA ASP A 60 6.59 -4.03 7.17
C ASP A 60 5.24 -3.48 6.68
N GLU A 61 5.11 -2.15 6.57
CA GLU A 61 3.89 -1.58 6.01
C GLU A 61 3.63 -2.10 4.59
N GLU A 62 4.65 -2.07 3.74
CA GLU A 62 4.62 -2.51 2.34
C GLU A 62 4.42 -4.03 2.16
N ASN A 63 4.53 -4.80 3.25
CA ASN A 63 4.38 -6.25 3.24
C ASN A 63 3.27 -6.71 4.18
N LEU A 64 2.01 -6.44 3.80
CA LEU A 64 0.82 -6.80 4.56
C LEU A 64 0.73 -6.16 5.95
N SER A 65 1.46 -5.08 6.20
CA SER A 65 1.40 -4.27 7.44
C SER A 65 1.54 -5.11 8.71
N ALA A 66 2.48 -6.04 8.74
CA ALA A 66 2.65 -6.97 9.87
C ALA A 66 2.87 -6.22 11.19
N GLY A 67 3.66 -5.16 11.17
CA GLY A 67 3.90 -4.30 12.34
C GLY A 67 2.64 -3.63 12.85
N MET A 68 1.82 -3.05 11.97
CA MET A 68 0.57 -2.40 12.39
C MET A 68 -0.47 -3.41 12.89
N ARG A 69 -0.54 -4.59 12.30
CA ARG A 69 -1.43 -5.66 12.78
C ARG A 69 -1.09 -6.09 14.21
N ALA A 70 0.19 -6.15 14.56
CA ALA A 70 0.62 -6.40 15.94
C ALA A 70 0.33 -5.19 16.85
N ALA A 71 0.57 -3.98 16.36
CA ALA A 71 0.37 -2.75 17.13
C ALA A 71 -1.09 -2.49 17.51
N VAL A 72 -2.06 -2.92 16.69
CA VAL A 72 -3.49 -2.81 17.02
C VAL A 72 -3.82 -3.55 18.32
N THR A 73 -3.23 -4.71 18.56
CA THR A 73 -3.40 -5.45 19.82
C THR A 73 -2.83 -4.67 20.99
N LEU A 74 -1.60 -4.13 20.86
CA LEU A 74 -1.00 -3.28 21.87
C LEU A 74 -1.85 -2.04 22.17
N LEU A 75 -2.36 -1.38 21.14
CA LEU A 75 -3.23 -0.20 21.33
C LEU A 75 -4.52 -0.55 22.06
N ALA A 76 -5.10 -1.73 21.81
CA ALA A 76 -6.27 -2.22 22.54
C ALA A 76 -5.94 -2.49 24.02
N GLU A 77 -4.78 -3.09 24.32
CA GLU A 77 -4.30 -3.31 25.68
C GLU A 77 -4.07 -1.99 26.42
N LEU A 78 -3.41 -1.02 25.79
CA LEU A 78 -3.18 0.31 26.36
C LEU A 78 -4.51 1.03 26.66
N LYS A 79 -5.48 0.91 25.74
CA LYS A 79 -6.83 1.45 25.96
C LYS A 79 -7.49 0.82 27.19
N ALA A 80 -7.40 -0.49 27.34
CA ALA A 80 -7.98 -1.20 28.48
C ALA A 80 -7.26 -0.85 29.79
N GLN A 81 -5.93 -0.75 29.77
CA GLN A 81 -5.11 -0.50 30.97
C GLN A 81 -5.22 0.95 31.47
N TYR A 82 -5.25 1.92 30.57
CA TYR A 82 -5.18 3.35 30.90
C TYR A 82 -6.47 4.13 30.63
N GLY A 83 -7.50 3.49 30.09
CA GLY A 83 -8.76 4.16 29.76
C GLY A 83 -8.64 5.16 28.60
N PHE A 84 -7.70 4.94 27.68
CA PHE A 84 -7.51 5.85 26.54
C PHE A 84 -8.71 5.86 25.60
N THR A 85 -9.00 7.06 25.07
CA THR A 85 -9.86 7.24 23.92
C THR A 85 -9.02 7.81 22.78
N TYR A 86 -8.82 7.03 21.73
CA TYR A 86 -8.09 7.49 20.55
C TYR A 86 -8.96 8.45 19.75
N GLN A 87 -8.57 9.71 19.68
CA GLN A 87 -9.34 10.77 19.02
C GLN A 87 -8.93 10.95 17.57
N LEU A 88 -7.63 10.82 17.29
CA LEU A 88 -7.08 11.11 15.97
C LEU A 88 -5.82 10.28 15.75
N MET A 89 -5.66 9.77 14.55
CA MET A 89 -4.42 9.22 14.03
C MET A 89 -3.91 10.09 12.88
N ILE A 90 -2.65 10.48 12.95
CA ILE A 90 -1.98 11.23 11.89
C ILE A 90 -0.87 10.37 11.32
N ASN A 91 -0.97 10.07 10.04
CA ASN A 91 0.07 9.39 9.27
C ASN A 91 0.78 10.41 8.37
N SER A 92 2.10 10.45 8.43
CA SER A 92 2.92 11.43 7.70
C SER A 92 3.63 10.81 6.50
N GLU A 93 2.86 10.05 5.70
CA GLU A 93 3.31 9.49 4.44
C GLU A 93 3.69 10.58 3.43
N PRO A 94 4.67 10.32 2.55
CA PRO A 94 4.98 11.23 1.47
C PRO A 94 3.77 11.35 0.54
N HIS A 95 3.48 12.57 0.13
CA HIS A 95 2.38 12.85 -0.78
C HIS A 95 2.82 13.77 -1.91
N GLN A 96 2.46 13.40 -3.14
CA GLN A 96 2.74 14.25 -4.30
C GLN A 96 1.72 15.39 -4.37
N ARG A 97 2.19 16.62 -4.21
CA ARG A 97 1.36 17.81 -4.39
C ARG A 97 1.10 18.09 -5.88
N LYS A 98 -0.07 18.60 -6.20
CA LYS A 98 -0.40 19.05 -7.56
C LYS A 98 0.32 20.36 -7.92
N ASP A 99 0.54 21.20 -6.93
CA ASP A 99 1.29 22.44 -7.05
C ASP A 99 2.10 22.71 -5.77
N PRO A 100 3.19 23.51 -5.83
CA PRO A 100 4.06 23.76 -4.68
C PRO A 100 3.39 24.54 -3.54
N GLU A 101 2.35 25.32 -3.84
CA GLU A 101 1.72 26.25 -2.90
C GLU A 101 0.61 25.59 -2.06
N THR A 102 0.11 24.43 -2.53
CA THR A 102 -1.02 23.76 -1.88
C THR A 102 -0.58 22.60 -1.02
N GLY A 103 -0.90 22.63 0.27
CA GLY A 103 -0.81 21.46 1.17
C GLY A 103 -1.98 20.51 0.94
N VAL A 104 -1.73 19.22 1.08
CA VAL A 104 -2.76 18.18 0.94
C VAL A 104 -2.92 17.42 2.25
N PHE A 105 -4.16 17.27 2.67
CA PHE A 105 -4.56 16.40 3.77
C PHE A 105 -5.57 15.38 3.25
N SER A 106 -5.22 14.11 3.35
CA SER A 106 -6.17 13.04 3.10
C SER A 106 -6.91 12.72 4.39
N MET A 107 -8.23 12.77 4.36
CA MET A 107 -9.08 12.45 5.50
C MET A 107 -9.71 11.08 5.28
N GLY A 108 -9.35 10.13 6.15
CA GLY A 108 -9.78 8.74 6.02
C GLY A 108 -8.81 7.90 5.19
N SER A 109 -9.29 6.75 4.76
CA SER A 109 -8.54 5.81 3.91
C SER A 109 -9.49 5.10 2.97
N VAL A 110 -8.97 4.62 1.86
CA VAL A 110 -9.69 3.73 0.94
C VAL A 110 -9.62 2.29 1.43
N GLY A 111 -10.62 1.50 1.08
CA GLY A 111 -10.56 0.06 1.21
C GLY A 111 -9.68 -0.54 0.12
N LYS A 112 -9.14 -1.73 0.38
CA LYS A 112 -8.35 -2.49 -0.59
C LYS A 112 -8.82 -3.93 -0.62
N LEU A 113 -9.22 -4.39 -1.80
CA LEU A 113 -9.52 -5.78 -2.06
C LEU A 113 -8.45 -6.37 -2.98
N MET A 114 -8.15 -7.64 -2.76
CA MET A 114 -7.21 -8.39 -3.59
C MET A 114 -7.90 -9.68 -4.09
N PRO A 115 -8.83 -9.57 -5.06
CA PRO A 115 -9.47 -10.74 -5.63
C PRO A 115 -8.45 -11.67 -6.25
N PHE A 116 -8.52 -12.94 -5.85
CA PHE A 116 -7.64 -13.97 -6.34
C PHE A 116 -8.42 -14.94 -7.23
N PHE A 117 -7.96 -15.12 -8.46
CA PHE A 117 -8.54 -16.04 -9.43
C PHE A 117 -7.68 -17.29 -9.52
N TYR A 118 -8.32 -18.43 -9.36
CA TYR A 118 -7.72 -19.72 -9.61
C TYR A 118 -8.58 -20.47 -10.64
N ILE A 119 -7.97 -20.83 -11.74
CA ILE A 119 -8.64 -21.53 -12.83
C ILE A 119 -7.97 -22.89 -13.03
N ARG A 120 -8.77 -23.93 -12.95
CA ARG A 120 -8.32 -25.28 -13.28
C ARG A 120 -8.72 -25.59 -14.72
N GLY A 121 -7.74 -25.98 -15.51
CA GLY A 121 -7.90 -26.43 -16.88
C GLY A 121 -8.02 -27.93 -16.98
N TYR A 122 -7.90 -28.40 -18.20
CA TYR A 122 -7.84 -29.82 -18.52
C TYR A 122 -6.55 -30.09 -19.31
N LEU A 123 -5.75 -31.03 -18.78
CA LEU A 123 -4.41 -31.31 -19.27
C LEU A 123 -4.47 -32.04 -20.64
N ALA A 124 -3.73 -31.53 -21.59
CA ALA A 124 -3.46 -32.21 -22.87
C ALA A 124 -2.06 -31.84 -23.35
N HIS A 125 -1.52 -32.71 -24.23
CA HIS A 125 -0.28 -32.42 -24.94
C HIS A 125 -0.47 -31.18 -25.84
N VAL A 126 0.55 -30.32 -25.97
CA VAL A 126 0.44 -29.07 -26.76
C VAL A 126 0.12 -29.31 -28.25
N GLY A 127 0.43 -30.50 -28.81
CA GLY A 127 0.02 -30.92 -30.16
C GLY A 127 -1.44 -31.39 -30.27
N LYS A 128 -2.17 -31.45 -29.15
CA LYS A 128 -3.56 -31.91 -29.06
C LYS A 128 -4.45 -30.89 -28.38
N VAL A 129 -4.40 -29.66 -28.86
CA VAL A 129 -5.01 -28.49 -28.24
C VAL A 129 -6.53 -28.61 -28.04
N PHE A 130 -7.21 -29.35 -28.88
CA PHE A 130 -8.66 -29.58 -28.80
C PHE A 130 -9.07 -30.66 -27.81
N GLU A 131 -8.11 -31.44 -27.28
CA GLU A 131 -8.37 -32.47 -26.27
C GLU A 131 -8.23 -31.91 -24.84
N GLY A 132 -7.83 -30.67 -24.70
CA GLY A 132 -7.62 -30.02 -23.41
C GLY A 132 -8.29 -28.66 -23.29
N PHE A 133 -8.17 -28.06 -22.10
CA PHE A 133 -8.56 -26.68 -21.83
C PHE A 133 -7.41 -25.93 -21.16
N ASN A 134 -6.88 -24.93 -21.85
CA ASN A 134 -5.81 -24.10 -21.30
C ASN A 134 -6.42 -23.02 -20.37
N PRO A 135 -6.15 -23.08 -19.05
CA PRO A 135 -6.73 -22.13 -18.10
C PRO A 135 -6.23 -20.68 -18.30
N MET A 136 -5.08 -20.51 -18.96
CA MET A 136 -4.57 -19.18 -19.30
C MET A 136 -5.50 -18.43 -20.24
N ASN A 137 -6.23 -19.14 -21.12
CA ASN A 137 -7.16 -18.50 -22.04
C ASN A 137 -8.30 -17.79 -21.28
N LEU A 138 -8.91 -18.47 -20.32
CA LEU A 138 -9.95 -17.86 -19.50
C LEU A 138 -9.39 -16.76 -18.60
N LEU A 139 -8.24 -16.98 -17.97
CA LEU A 139 -7.59 -15.97 -17.13
C LEU A 139 -7.26 -14.71 -17.94
N SER A 140 -6.74 -14.86 -19.16
CA SER A 140 -6.47 -13.73 -20.06
C SER A 140 -7.73 -12.94 -20.42
N ALA A 141 -8.86 -13.63 -20.65
CA ALA A 141 -10.13 -12.98 -20.92
C ALA A 141 -10.64 -12.18 -19.72
N ILE A 142 -10.40 -12.66 -18.49
CA ILE A 142 -10.72 -11.91 -17.27
C ILE A 142 -9.83 -10.67 -17.17
N VAL A 143 -8.50 -10.84 -17.40
CA VAL A 143 -7.55 -9.71 -17.40
C VAL A 143 -8.00 -8.62 -18.36
N GLN A 144 -8.30 -8.96 -19.61
CA GLN A 144 -8.72 -8.01 -20.64
C GLN A 144 -10.01 -7.24 -20.28
N LYS A 145 -10.88 -7.84 -19.49
CA LYS A 145 -12.12 -7.20 -19.07
C LYS A 145 -12.00 -6.35 -17.81
N THR A 146 -10.97 -6.59 -17.01
CA THR A 146 -10.86 -5.96 -15.68
C THR A 146 -9.69 -4.98 -15.56
N GLU A 147 -8.61 -5.17 -16.35
CA GLU A 147 -7.44 -4.29 -16.30
C GLU A 147 -7.81 -2.87 -16.72
N VAL A 148 -7.55 -1.91 -15.85
CA VAL A 148 -7.81 -0.48 -16.06
C VAL A 148 -9.25 -0.21 -16.52
N ASN A 149 -10.19 -1.02 -16.09
CA ASN A 149 -11.60 -0.83 -16.44
C ASN A 149 -12.26 0.17 -15.47
N MET A 150 -12.55 1.36 -15.97
CA MET A 150 -13.18 2.44 -15.18
C MET A 150 -14.59 2.10 -14.69
N ASP A 151 -15.31 1.19 -15.36
CA ASP A 151 -16.64 0.73 -14.90
C ASP A 151 -16.57 -0.06 -13.59
N LEU A 152 -15.36 -0.48 -13.20
CA LEU A 152 -15.09 -1.19 -11.95
C LEU A 152 -14.42 -0.29 -10.90
N SER A 153 -14.30 1.01 -11.15
CA SER A 153 -13.83 1.98 -10.17
C SER A 153 -14.94 2.32 -9.20
N ASP A 154 -14.62 2.43 -7.93
CA ASP A 154 -15.56 2.94 -6.95
C ASP A 154 -15.61 4.47 -7.00
N ILE A 155 -16.78 5.03 -6.78
CA ILE A 155 -17.00 6.48 -6.80
C ILE A 155 -17.71 6.89 -5.52
N VAL A 156 -17.07 7.74 -4.73
CA VAL A 156 -17.64 8.28 -3.50
C VAL A 156 -17.74 9.80 -3.64
N GLY A 157 -18.95 10.31 -3.74
CA GLY A 157 -19.18 11.74 -4.00
C GLY A 157 -18.61 12.16 -5.35
N ASN A 158 -17.60 13.01 -5.34
CA ASN A 158 -16.91 13.51 -6.53
C ASN A 158 -15.52 12.88 -6.74
N GLU A 159 -15.16 11.90 -5.93
CA GLU A 159 -13.86 11.22 -6.00
C GLU A 159 -14.04 9.82 -6.56
N ALA A 160 -13.23 9.49 -7.56
CA ALA A 160 -13.16 8.16 -8.13
C ALA A 160 -11.87 7.47 -7.67
N ALA A 161 -12.00 6.24 -7.19
CA ALA A 161 -10.85 5.39 -6.94
C ALA A 161 -10.15 5.03 -8.27
N PRO A 162 -8.85 4.76 -8.28
CA PRO A 162 -8.18 4.18 -9.43
C PRO A 162 -8.87 2.87 -9.88
N PRO A 163 -8.94 2.60 -11.19
CA PRO A 163 -9.50 1.35 -11.67
C PRO A 163 -8.65 0.15 -11.23
N PRO A 164 -9.23 -1.05 -11.23
CA PRO A 164 -8.51 -2.27 -10.89
C PRO A 164 -7.24 -2.45 -11.75
N THR A 165 -6.19 -3.01 -11.15
CA THR A 165 -4.98 -3.41 -11.88
C THR A 165 -4.45 -4.75 -11.40
N TRP A 166 -3.92 -5.56 -12.33
CA TRP A 166 -3.40 -6.88 -12.02
C TRP A 166 -2.01 -6.80 -11.40
N LEU A 167 -1.84 -7.46 -10.27
CA LEU A 167 -0.56 -7.59 -9.57
C LEU A 167 0.29 -8.70 -10.15
N PHE A 168 -0.34 -9.81 -10.53
CA PHE A 168 0.28 -10.89 -11.29
C PHE A 168 -0.77 -11.74 -12.01
N CYS A 169 -0.34 -12.39 -13.07
CA CYS A 169 -1.12 -13.35 -13.85
C CYS A 169 -0.17 -14.37 -14.47
N ARG A 170 -0.29 -15.64 -14.12
CA ARG A 170 0.59 -16.70 -14.63
C ARG A 170 -0.03 -18.08 -14.54
N ASP A 171 0.53 -19.01 -15.33
CA ASP A 171 0.30 -20.43 -15.09
C ASP A 171 0.98 -20.91 -13.80
N ARG A 172 0.67 -22.11 -13.39
CA ARG A 172 1.23 -22.71 -12.17
C ARG A 172 2.15 -23.90 -12.47
N LYS A 173 2.72 -23.96 -13.68
CA LYS A 173 3.75 -24.95 -13.96
C LYS A 173 5.02 -24.64 -13.18
N ILE A 174 5.62 -25.67 -12.62
CA ILE A 174 6.88 -25.55 -11.87
C ILE A 174 8.07 -25.61 -12.84
N LYS A 175 7.92 -26.40 -13.90
CA LYS A 175 8.94 -26.58 -14.94
C LYS A 175 8.28 -26.72 -16.31
N TYR A 176 9.07 -26.48 -17.35
CA TYR A 176 8.63 -26.74 -18.72
C TYR A 176 8.39 -28.22 -18.95
N ASP A 177 7.33 -28.53 -19.64
CA ASP A 177 7.02 -29.80 -20.31
C ASP A 177 6.13 -29.52 -21.54
N VAL A 178 5.89 -30.52 -22.35
CA VAL A 178 5.12 -30.41 -23.60
C VAL A 178 3.61 -30.48 -23.40
N SER A 179 3.11 -30.19 -22.21
CA SER A 179 1.67 -30.15 -21.89
C SER A 179 1.15 -28.72 -21.69
N MET A 180 -0.15 -28.58 -21.86
CA MET A 180 -0.83 -27.34 -21.37
C MET A 180 -0.71 -27.20 -19.86
N PRO A 181 -0.79 -25.98 -19.30
CA PRO A 181 -0.89 -25.82 -17.85
C PRO A 181 -2.16 -26.48 -17.31
N LEU A 182 -2.06 -27.18 -16.18
CA LEU A 182 -3.23 -27.72 -15.50
C LEU A 182 -4.02 -26.62 -14.77
N SER A 183 -3.34 -25.57 -14.34
CA SER A 183 -3.99 -24.46 -13.67
C SER A 183 -3.27 -23.15 -13.92
N ALA A 184 -4.01 -22.07 -13.79
CA ALA A 184 -3.52 -20.71 -13.84
C ALA A 184 -4.08 -19.93 -12.64
N ALA A 185 -3.36 -18.90 -12.22
CA ALA A 185 -3.80 -18.03 -11.14
C ALA A 185 -3.33 -16.59 -11.37
N GLY A 186 -4.08 -15.69 -10.79
CA GLY A 186 -3.74 -14.28 -10.79
C GLY A 186 -4.47 -13.51 -9.71
N CYS A 187 -4.00 -12.33 -9.43
CA CYS A 187 -4.56 -11.44 -8.41
C CYS A 187 -4.55 -10.02 -8.93
N LEU A 188 -5.64 -9.31 -8.71
CA LEU A 188 -5.71 -7.88 -8.99
C LEU A 188 -5.88 -7.08 -7.70
N SER A 189 -5.52 -5.80 -7.75
CA SER A 189 -5.79 -4.82 -6.70
C SER A 189 -7.02 -4.02 -7.09
N VAL A 190 -7.96 -3.89 -6.16
CA VAL A 190 -9.14 -3.03 -6.27
C VAL A 190 -9.14 -2.10 -5.08
N LEU A 191 -9.25 -0.81 -5.33
CA LEU A 191 -9.44 0.21 -4.30
C LEU A 191 -10.91 0.61 -4.25
N THR A 192 -11.47 0.71 -3.03
CA THR A 192 -12.91 0.97 -2.80
C THR A 192 -13.12 2.16 -1.87
#